data_c6e718b34aea6d814609a58911090e60
#
_entry.id   c6e718b34aea6d814609a58911090e60
#
_cell.length_a   1.000
_cell.length_b   1.000
_cell.length_c   1.000
_cell.angle_alpha   90.00
_cell.angle_beta   90.00
_cell.angle_gamma   90.00
#
_symmetry.space_group_name_H-M   'P 1'
#
loop_
_entity.id
_entity.type
_entity.pdbx_description
1 polymer ?
#
loop_
_entity_poly.entity_id
_entity_poly.type
_entity_poly.pdbx_seq_one_letter_code
_entity_poly.pdbx_strand_id
1 'polypeptide(L)'
;MSVQTSGSRLGDAMLRSVVWGFVGGLFGLLFVVAHDAMAPRLPFLDPLLLATATAGAVGAVVYSSMRLTLLAAGACALMFALVELASVAVRARVGEFWVPELLLGGAVVIGGLAGAYYGHSYRQSRIYRALPKALAGLFAGLLVGAVWWLLRRVVGEVPLPLSIAVICPLVGWSYVWLAGVLVRAWGDRLAPTLDAALVGAAVSGLVGLGFWATAGMLQPDMAGGAAETIRAAVDQVPVALLAGWLGGMVAGFTRGMLGFGWYDL
;
A
#
# COMPACT_ATOMS: atom_id res chain seq x y z
N MET A 1 -22.86 18.29 23.67
CA MET A 1 -21.80 17.32 24.02
C MET A 1 -22.46 16.14 24.70
N SER A 2 -22.69 15.02 24.01
CA SER A 2 -23.22 13.81 24.63
C SER A 2 -22.09 13.15 25.42
N VAL A 3 -22.28 12.92 26.68
CA VAL A 3 -21.37 12.20 27.57
C VAL A 3 -21.34 10.74 27.08
N GLN A 4 -20.35 10.38 26.27
CA GLN A 4 -20.11 8.97 25.93
C GLN A 4 -19.74 8.23 27.23
N THR A 5 -20.53 7.23 27.57
CA THR A 5 -20.25 6.37 28.74
C THR A 5 -18.93 5.60 28.49
N SER A 6 -18.15 5.35 29.55
CA SER A 6 -16.85 4.68 29.47
C SER A 6 -16.92 3.30 28.77
N GLY A 7 -18.04 2.60 28.90
CA GLY A 7 -18.27 1.31 28.20
C GLY A 7 -18.37 1.43 26.68
N SER A 8 -18.87 2.56 26.16
CA SER A 8 -18.93 2.79 24.70
C SER A 8 -17.55 3.09 24.10
N ARG A 9 -16.65 3.72 24.86
CA ARG A 9 -15.27 3.99 24.41
C ARG A 9 -14.43 2.73 24.29
N LEU A 10 -14.55 1.80 25.23
CA LEU A 10 -13.81 0.54 25.18
C LEU A 10 -14.26 -0.31 23.97
N GLY A 11 -15.58 -0.39 23.73
CA GLY A 11 -16.12 -1.09 22.58
C GLY A 11 -15.65 -0.50 21.25
N ASP A 12 -15.64 0.84 21.14
CA ASP A 12 -15.13 1.55 19.98
C ASP A 12 -13.61 1.33 19.79
N ALA A 13 -12.83 1.35 20.87
CA ALA A 13 -11.40 1.09 20.85
C ALA A 13 -11.09 -0.34 20.40
N MET A 14 -11.85 -1.34 20.85
CA MET A 14 -11.71 -2.73 20.41
C MET A 14 -12.02 -2.89 18.93
N LEU A 15 -13.13 -2.31 18.45
CA LEU A 15 -13.49 -2.36 17.03
C LEU A 15 -12.42 -1.71 16.14
N ARG A 16 -11.92 -0.55 16.54
CA ARG A 16 -10.82 0.13 15.84
C ARG A 16 -9.54 -0.70 15.85
N SER A 17 -9.23 -1.34 16.97
CA SER A 17 -8.08 -2.23 17.09
C SER A 17 -8.12 -3.33 16.02
N VAL A 18 -9.28 -3.98 15.84
CA VAL A 18 -9.44 -5.01 14.81
C VAL A 18 -9.24 -4.44 13.41
N VAL A 19 -9.91 -3.35 13.06
CA VAL A 19 -9.81 -2.73 11.72
C VAL A 19 -8.38 -2.29 11.42
N TRP A 20 -7.74 -1.61 12.36
CA TRP A 20 -6.36 -1.18 12.20
C TRP A 20 -5.36 -2.34 12.24
N GLY A 21 -5.70 -3.44 12.90
CA GLY A 21 -4.95 -4.68 12.84
C GLY A 21 -4.85 -5.21 11.40
N PHE A 22 -5.95 -5.26 10.66
CA PHE A 22 -5.93 -5.67 9.25
C PHE A 22 -5.11 -4.74 8.37
N VAL A 23 -5.25 -3.42 8.56
CA VAL A 23 -4.44 -2.42 7.83
C VAL A 23 -2.96 -2.58 8.18
N GLY A 24 -2.64 -2.80 9.44
CA GLY A 24 -1.28 -3.04 9.91
C GLY A 24 -0.68 -4.34 9.36
N GLY A 25 -1.47 -5.41 9.28
CA GLY A 25 -1.05 -6.65 8.63
C GLY A 25 -0.67 -6.43 7.17
N LEU A 26 -1.52 -5.71 6.42
CA LEU A 26 -1.21 -5.31 5.04
C LEU A 26 0.06 -4.45 4.97
N PHE A 27 0.24 -3.51 5.90
CA PHE A 27 1.46 -2.71 5.99
C PHE A 27 2.69 -3.59 6.19
N GLY A 28 2.65 -4.56 7.11
CA GLY A 28 3.74 -5.49 7.36
C GLY A 28 4.11 -6.33 6.13
N LEU A 29 3.10 -6.85 5.42
CA LEU A 29 3.28 -7.56 4.16
C LEU A 29 3.99 -6.69 3.12
N LEU A 30 3.45 -5.50 2.86
CA LEU A 30 4.00 -4.57 1.86
C LEU A 30 5.41 -4.11 2.24
N PHE A 31 5.66 -3.92 3.53
CA PHE A 31 6.96 -3.53 4.05
C PHE A 31 8.03 -4.57 3.71
N VAL A 32 7.81 -5.85 4.02
CA VAL A 32 8.78 -6.93 3.74
C VAL A 32 9.00 -7.08 2.24
N VAL A 33 7.94 -7.12 1.46
CA VAL A 33 8.05 -7.26 0.00
C VAL A 33 8.83 -6.08 -0.60
N ALA A 34 8.55 -4.86 -0.19
CA ALA A 34 9.27 -3.68 -0.66
C ALA A 34 10.73 -3.65 -0.17
N HIS A 35 10.97 -3.98 1.10
CA HIS A 35 12.30 -4.05 1.69
C HIS A 35 13.20 -5.01 0.91
N ASP A 36 12.75 -6.24 0.72
CA ASP A 36 13.56 -7.28 0.08
C ASP A 36 13.70 -7.06 -1.43
N ALA A 37 12.68 -6.49 -2.07
CA ALA A 37 12.77 -6.13 -3.49
C ALA A 37 13.72 -4.96 -3.77
N MET A 38 13.85 -4.01 -2.84
CA MET A 38 14.65 -2.79 -3.03
C MET A 38 16.09 -2.94 -2.54
N ALA A 39 16.34 -3.78 -1.54
CA ALA A 39 17.66 -4.00 -0.96
C ALA A 39 18.76 -4.28 -2.01
N PRO A 40 18.58 -5.20 -2.97
CA PRO A 40 19.60 -5.48 -3.98
C PRO A 40 19.68 -4.43 -5.09
N ARG A 41 18.61 -3.63 -5.31
CA ARG A 41 18.51 -2.73 -6.46
C ARG A 41 18.96 -1.30 -6.17
N LEU A 42 18.89 -0.87 -4.91
CA LEU A 42 19.17 0.50 -4.49
C LEU A 42 20.17 0.53 -3.32
N PRO A 43 21.45 0.14 -3.54
CA PRO A 43 22.43 0.01 -2.47
C PRO A 43 22.81 1.34 -1.81
N PHE A 44 22.48 2.47 -2.42
CA PHE A 44 22.73 3.82 -1.91
C PHE A 44 21.60 4.36 -1.02
N LEU A 45 20.44 3.73 -0.98
CA LEU A 45 19.30 4.09 -0.13
C LEU A 45 19.03 2.95 0.86
N ASP A 46 18.74 3.32 2.10
CA ASP A 46 18.33 2.31 3.09
C ASP A 46 16.99 1.69 2.67
N PRO A 47 16.94 0.37 2.42
CA PRO A 47 15.74 -0.31 1.98
C PRO A 47 14.57 -0.16 2.97
N LEU A 48 14.87 0.03 4.26
CA LEU A 48 13.87 0.27 5.29
C LEU A 48 13.10 1.57 5.06
N LEU A 49 13.80 2.65 4.66
CA LEU A 49 13.17 3.94 4.39
C LEU A 49 12.15 3.83 3.25
N LEU A 50 12.57 3.20 2.15
CA LEU A 50 11.71 3.03 0.97
C LEU A 50 10.56 2.06 1.24
N ALA A 51 10.83 0.98 1.98
CA ALA A 51 9.80 0.03 2.38
C ALA A 51 8.73 0.68 3.25
N THR A 52 9.14 1.50 4.21
CA THR A 52 8.22 2.23 5.09
C THR A 52 7.38 3.24 4.31
N ALA A 53 8.00 3.96 3.38
CA ALA A 53 7.31 4.92 2.51
C ALA A 53 6.28 4.24 1.59
N THR A 54 6.69 3.16 0.93
CA THR A 54 5.83 2.39 0.02
C THR A 54 4.67 1.74 0.77
N ALA A 55 4.95 1.06 1.89
CA ALA A 55 3.92 0.44 2.71
C ALA A 55 2.94 1.48 3.29
N GLY A 56 3.45 2.66 3.70
CA GLY A 56 2.62 3.77 4.15
C GLY A 56 1.71 4.32 3.06
N ALA A 57 2.23 4.56 1.86
CA ALA A 57 1.46 5.06 0.73
C ALA A 57 0.36 4.07 0.31
N VAL A 58 0.71 2.81 0.06
CA VAL A 58 -0.23 1.78 -0.39
C VAL A 58 -1.25 1.45 0.71
N GLY A 59 -0.81 1.33 1.96
CA GLY A 59 -1.71 1.12 3.09
C GLY A 59 -2.73 2.25 3.25
N ALA A 60 -2.30 3.51 3.06
CA ALA A 60 -3.19 4.67 3.09
C ALA A 60 -4.23 4.64 1.97
N VAL A 61 -3.83 4.26 0.75
CA VAL A 61 -4.75 4.13 -0.41
C VAL A 61 -5.77 3.03 -0.16
N VAL A 62 -5.33 1.84 0.26
CA VAL A 62 -6.22 0.71 0.55
C VAL A 62 -7.22 1.08 1.64
N TYR A 63 -6.75 1.68 2.72
CA TYR A 63 -7.59 2.07 3.84
C TYR A 63 -8.62 3.15 3.47
N SER A 64 -8.18 4.19 2.74
CA SER A 64 -9.04 5.35 2.42
C SER A 64 -9.92 5.17 1.19
N SER A 65 -9.53 4.28 0.28
CA SER A 65 -10.15 4.14 -1.05
C SER A 65 -10.20 2.68 -1.48
N MET A 66 -10.64 1.78 -0.59
CA MET A 66 -10.66 0.33 -0.84
C MET A 66 -11.39 -0.04 -2.14
N ARG A 67 -12.52 0.61 -2.45
CA ARG A 67 -13.28 0.35 -3.69
C ARG A 67 -12.49 0.73 -4.94
N LEU A 68 -11.81 1.87 -4.92
CA LEU A 68 -10.94 2.30 -6.01
C LEU A 68 -9.77 1.33 -6.19
N THR A 69 -9.15 0.92 -5.08
CA THR A 69 -8.05 -0.06 -5.09
C THR A 69 -8.49 -1.39 -5.70
N LEU A 70 -9.63 -1.93 -5.27
CA LEU A 70 -10.16 -3.19 -5.80
C LEU A 70 -10.55 -3.07 -7.27
N LEU A 71 -11.13 -1.94 -7.69
CA LEU A 71 -11.49 -1.70 -9.09
C LEU A 71 -10.23 -1.64 -9.97
N ALA A 72 -9.21 -0.88 -9.56
CA ALA A 72 -7.98 -0.73 -10.33
C ALA A 72 -7.17 -2.04 -10.37
N ALA A 73 -7.05 -2.73 -9.25
CA ALA A 73 -6.38 -4.03 -9.17
C ALA A 73 -7.13 -5.09 -9.99
N GLY A 74 -8.46 -5.15 -9.91
CA GLY A 74 -9.30 -6.06 -10.68
C GLY A 74 -9.22 -5.79 -12.19
N ALA A 75 -9.23 -4.53 -12.61
CA ALA A 75 -9.05 -4.16 -14.02
C ALA A 75 -7.66 -4.60 -14.54
N CYS A 76 -6.61 -4.43 -13.75
CA CYS A 76 -5.28 -4.90 -14.07
C CYS A 76 -5.23 -6.43 -14.19
N ALA A 77 -5.76 -7.14 -13.20
CA ALA A 77 -5.78 -8.61 -13.21
C ALA A 77 -6.55 -9.17 -14.42
N LEU A 78 -7.70 -8.56 -14.74
CA LEU A 78 -8.47 -8.92 -15.93
C LEU A 78 -7.70 -8.67 -17.22
N MET A 79 -7.02 -7.53 -17.33
CA MET A 79 -6.18 -7.23 -18.50
C MET A 79 -5.07 -8.28 -18.66
N PHE A 80 -4.34 -8.62 -17.58
CA PHE A 80 -3.29 -9.64 -17.65
C PHE A 80 -3.87 -11.01 -18.02
N ALA A 81 -5.02 -11.41 -17.47
CA ALA A 81 -5.68 -12.66 -17.81
C ALA A 81 -6.09 -12.71 -19.29
N LEU A 82 -6.62 -11.63 -19.84
CA LEU A 82 -7.00 -11.53 -21.25
C LEU A 82 -5.78 -11.55 -22.17
N VAL A 83 -4.71 -10.86 -21.79
CA VAL A 83 -3.47 -10.85 -22.54
C VAL A 83 -2.84 -12.25 -22.54
N GLU A 84 -2.80 -12.94 -21.39
CA GLU A 84 -2.26 -14.30 -21.33
C GLU A 84 -3.10 -15.27 -22.16
N LEU A 85 -4.42 -15.19 -22.07
CA LEU A 85 -5.31 -16.00 -22.90
C LEU A 85 -5.10 -15.74 -24.40
N ALA A 86 -4.96 -14.46 -24.79
CA ALA A 86 -4.66 -14.09 -26.17
C ALA A 86 -3.28 -14.58 -26.61
N SER A 87 -2.28 -14.52 -25.71
CA SER A 87 -0.90 -14.97 -25.99
C SER A 87 -0.85 -16.46 -26.33
N VAL A 88 -1.61 -17.29 -25.61
CA VAL A 88 -1.73 -18.72 -25.91
C VAL A 88 -2.24 -18.95 -27.34
N ALA A 89 -3.22 -18.16 -27.78
CA ALA A 89 -3.79 -18.26 -29.12
C ALA A 89 -2.83 -17.73 -30.22
N VAL A 90 -2.03 -16.70 -29.90
CA VAL A 90 -1.14 -16.02 -30.84
C VAL A 90 0.23 -16.69 -30.91
N ARG A 91 0.80 -17.21 -29.81
CA ARG A 91 2.07 -17.96 -29.80
C ARG A 91 2.07 -19.13 -30.76
N ALA A 92 0.91 -19.74 -30.95
CA ALA A 92 0.75 -20.80 -31.95
C ALA A 92 0.95 -20.34 -33.41
N ARG A 93 0.94 -19.01 -33.68
CA ARG A 93 1.00 -18.45 -35.06
C ARG A 93 2.15 -17.47 -35.30
N VAL A 94 2.62 -16.73 -34.32
CA VAL A 94 3.49 -15.53 -34.51
C VAL A 94 4.77 -15.56 -33.66
N GLY A 95 4.92 -16.47 -32.69
CA GLY A 95 6.06 -16.47 -31.75
C GLY A 95 5.86 -15.50 -30.55
N GLU A 96 6.93 -15.23 -29.82
CA GLU A 96 6.87 -14.33 -28.65
C GLU A 96 6.68 -12.87 -29.09
N PHE A 97 5.51 -12.30 -28.79
CA PHE A 97 5.15 -10.96 -29.23
C PHE A 97 5.06 -9.92 -28.07
N TRP A 98 5.12 -10.35 -26.81
CA TRP A 98 4.82 -9.48 -25.69
C TRP A 98 6.07 -8.89 -25.05
N VAL A 99 6.18 -7.57 -25.10
CA VAL A 99 7.20 -6.79 -24.40
C VAL A 99 6.68 -6.48 -23.00
N PRO A 100 7.39 -6.93 -21.93
CA PRO A 100 6.96 -6.71 -20.55
C PRO A 100 6.64 -5.26 -20.21
N GLU A 101 7.35 -4.32 -20.83
CA GLU A 101 7.16 -2.87 -20.67
C GLU A 101 5.81 -2.39 -21.20
N LEU A 102 5.32 -3.00 -22.30
CA LEU A 102 4.00 -2.69 -22.84
C LEU A 102 2.88 -3.17 -21.92
N LEU A 103 3.07 -4.33 -21.27
CA LEU A 103 2.13 -4.86 -20.29
C LEU A 103 2.05 -3.95 -19.06
N LEU A 104 3.19 -3.50 -18.57
CA LEU A 104 3.26 -2.58 -17.45
C LEU A 104 2.63 -1.22 -17.80
N GLY A 105 2.94 -0.68 -18.98
CA GLY A 105 2.30 0.54 -19.50
C GLY A 105 0.78 0.37 -19.62
N GLY A 106 0.33 -0.76 -20.14
CA GLY A 106 -1.08 -1.12 -20.23
C GLY A 106 -1.76 -1.19 -18.85
N ALA A 107 -1.09 -1.76 -17.84
CA ALA A 107 -1.56 -1.80 -16.47
C ALA A 107 -1.79 -0.39 -15.89
N VAL A 108 -0.83 0.51 -16.08
CA VAL A 108 -0.96 1.91 -15.64
C VAL A 108 -2.15 2.60 -16.33
N VAL A 109 -2.30 2.41 -17.65
CA VAL A 109 -3.38 3.02 -18.43
C VAL A 109 -4.74 2.48 -18.00
N ILE A 110 -4.91 1.15 -17.89
CA ILE A 110 -6.19 0.56 -17.50
C ILE A 110 -6.60 0.95 -16.08
N GLY A 111 -5.65 1.02 -15.16
CA GLY A 111 -5.87 1.51 -13.80
C GLY A 111 -6.24 2.98 -13.76
N GLY A 112 -5.61 3.81 -14.59
CA GLY A 112 -5.97 5.21 -14.77
C GLY A 112 -7.39 5.41 -15.28
N LEU A 113 -7.79 4.63 -16.29
CA LEU A 113 -9.16 4.64 -16.85
C LEU A 113 -10.19 4.16 -15.82
N ALA A 114 -9.90 3.07 -15.11
CA ALA A 114 -10.76 2.56 -14.03
C ALA A 114 -10.92 3.59 -12.91
N GLY A 115 -9.83 4.25 -12.53
CA GLY A 115 -9.83 5.34 -11.57
C GLY A 115 -10.63 6.56 -12.04
N ALA A 116 -10.46 6.97 -13.30
CA ALA A 116 -11.22 8.07 -13.90
C ALA A 116 -12.72 7.79 -13.91
N TYR A 117 -13.11 6.57 -14.31
CA TYR A 117 -14.50 6.12 -14.27
C TYR A 117 -15.06 6.17 -12.85
N TYR A 118 -14.30 5.67 -11.87
CA TYR A 118 -14.68 5.72 -10.47
C TYR A 118 -14.86 7.18 -9.98
N GLY A 119 -13.90 8.04 -10.22
CA GLY A 119 -13.94 9.45 -9.84
C GLY A 119 -15.09 10.21 -10.50
N HIS A 120 -15.44 9.87 -11.74
CA HIS A 120 -16.61 10.44 -12.44
C HIS A 120 -17.93 9.99 -11.79
N SER A 121 -18.06 8.68 -11.51
CA SER A 121 -19.27 8.09 -10.93
C SER A 121 -19.55 8.56 -9.51
N TYR A 122 -18.50 8.84 -8.74
CA TYR A 122 -18.59 9.29 -7.33
C TYR A 122 -18.29 10.77 -7.13
N ARG A 123 -18.46 11.57 -8.18
CA ARG A 123 -18.13 13.03 -8.21
C ARG A 123 -18.77 13.84 -7.08
N GLN A 124 -19.88 13.41 -6.51
CA GLN A 124 -20.63 14.14 -5.48
C GLN A 124 -20.15 13.87 -4.05
N SER A 125 -19.35 12.84 -3.81
CA SER A 125 -18.88 12.54 -2.46
C SER A 125 -17.53 13.18 -2.19
N ARG A 126 -17.49 14.22 -1.35
CA ARG A 126 -16.26 14.88 -0.86
C ARG A 126 -15.30 13.93 -0.11
N ILE A 127 -15.73 12.69 0.13
CA ILE A 127 -15.02 11.69 0.96
C ILE A 127 -13.83 11.06 0.22
N TYR A 128 -13.75 11.17 -1.11
CA TYR A 128 -12.77 10.42 -1.90
C TYR A 128 -11.64 11.30 -2.45
N ARG A 129 -10.79 11.76 -1.55
CA ARG A 129 -9.50 12.39 -1.89
C ARG A 129 -8.39 11.38 -1.70
N ALA A 130 -8.21 10.52 -2.69
CA ALA A 130 -7.28 9.39 -2.60
C ALA A 130 -5.81 9.84 -2.70
N LEU A 131 -5.50 10.78 -3.58
CA LEU A 131 -4.13 11.23 -3.80
C LEU A 131 -3.52 11.97 -2.59
N PRO A 132 -4.19 12.97 -1.96
CA PRO A 132 -3.66 13.59 -0.76
C PRO A 132 -3.44 12.60 0.39
N LYS A 133 -4.29 11.57 0.50
CA LYS A 133 -4.14 10.51 1.51
C LYS A 133 -2.98 9.57 1.17
N ALA A 134 -2.81 9.19 -0.10
CA ALA A 134 -1.65 8.43 -0.55
C ALA A 134 -0.33 9.17 -0.24
N LEU A 135 -0.28 10.47 -0.55
CA LEU A 135 0.87 11.31 -0.23
C LEU A 135 1.09 11.43 1.29
N ALA A 136 0.01 11.54 2.07
CA ALA A 136 0.11 11.53 3.52
C ALA A 136 0.73 10.24 4.04
N GLY A 137 0.34 9.09 3.50
CA GLY A 137 0.93 7.79 3.83
C GLY A 137 2.40 7.69 3.43
N LEU A 138 2.75 8.18 2.24
CA LEU A 138 4.12 8.25 1.75
C LEU A 138 5.00 9.09 2.70
N PHE A 139 4.57 10.32 3.01
CA PHE A 139 5.33 11.22 3.88
C PHE A 139 5.38 10.73 5.33
N ALA A 140 4.30 10.12 5.85
CA ALA A 140 4.31 9.48 7.16
C ALA A 140 5.34 8.34 7.20
N GLY A 141 5.36 7.51 6.17
CA GLY A 141 6.33 6.42 6.03
C GLY A 141 7.77 6.95 5.96
N LEU A 142 8.04 7.95 5.12
CA LEU A 142 9.35 8.58 5.02
C LEU A 142 9.81 9.17 6.36
N LEU A 143 8.94 9.91 7.03
CA LEU A 143 9.25 10.54 8.31
C LEU A 143 9.60 9.50 9.37
N VAL A 144 8.72 8.52 9.56
CA VAL A 144 8.92 7.48 10.57
C VAL A 144 10.10 6.58 10.20
N GLY A 145 10.25 6.23 8.92
CA GLY A 145 11.39 5.47 8.42
C GLY A 145 12.71 6.18 8.68
N ALA A 146 12.80 7.49 8.44
CA ALA A 146 13.99 8.29 8.70
C ALA A 146 14.32 8.36 10.21
N VAL A 147 13.31 8.58 11.05
CA VAL A 147 13.49 8.58 12.51
C VAL A 147 13.96 7.21 13.01
N TRP A 148 13.36 6.13 12.50
CA TRP A 148 13.74 4.77 12.85
C TRP A 148 15.15 4.41 12.38
N TRP A 149 15.50 4.82 11.17
CA TRP A 149 16.85 4.65 10.64
C TRP A 149 17.91 5.35 11.51
N LEU A 150 17.65 6.59 11.95
CA LEU A 150 18.52 7.31 12.87
C LEU A 150 18.60 6.60 14.24
N LEU A 151 17.47 6.14 14.75
CA LEU A 151 17.41 5.43 16.04
C LEU A 151 18.22 4.13 16.01
N ARG A 152 18.14 3.36 14.92
CA ARG A 152 18.96 2.14 14.75
C ARG A 152 20.45 2.39 14.80
N ARG A 153 20.92 3.57 14.39
CA ARG A 153 22.34 3.95 14.50
C ARG A 153 22.81 4.11 15.95
N VAL A 154 21.88 4.38 16.86
CA VAL A 154 22.17 4.55 18.29
C VAL A 154 21.95 3.25 19.06
N VAL A 155 20.82 2.56 18.77
CA VAL A 155 20.40 1.35 19.51
C VAL A 155 21.06 0.09 18.97
N GLY A 156 21.53 0.11 17.72
CA GLY A 156 22.05 -1.06 17.02
C GLY A 156 21.00 -1.78 16.18
N GLU A 157 21.31 -3.03 15.78
CA GLU A 157 20.42 -3.82 14.93
C GLU A 157 19.20 -4.30 15.70
N VAL A 158 18.01 -3.95 15.17
CA VAL A 158 16.72 -4.38 15.69
C VAL A 158 16.12 -5.41 14.73
N PRO A 159 15.62 -6.56 15.21
CA PRO A 159 14.97 -7.56 14.37
C PRO A 159 13.84 -6.96 13.53
N LEU A 160 13.75 -7.38 12.25
CA LEU A 160 12.79 -6.83 11.30
C LEU A 160 11.32 -6.89 11.81
N PRO A 161 10.84 -8.01 12.41
CA PRO A 161 9.48 -8.06 12.93
C PRO A 161 9.22 -7.03 14.04
N LEU A 162 10.18 -6.82 14.93
CA LEU A 162 10.04 -5.81 15.98
C LEU A 162 10.05 -4.39 15.39
N SER A 163 10.88 -4.16 14.37
CA SER A 163 10.87 -2.89 13.63
C SER A 163 9.48 -2.63 13.03
N ILE A 164 8.89 -3.61 12.36
CA ILE A 164 7.54 -3.50 11.77
C ILE A 164 6.49 -3.20 12.86
N ALA A 165 6.52 -3.93 13.97
CA ALA A 165 5.55 -3.76 15.06
C ALA A 165 5.59 -2.36 15.68
N VAL A 166 6.76 -1.70 15.70
CA VAL A 166 6.92 -0.33 16.21
C VAL A 166 6.65 0.72 15.13
N ILE A 167 7.17 0.53 13.92
CA ILE A 167 7.01 1.47 12.81
C ILE A 167 5.53 1.60 12.41
N CYS A 168 4.80 0.50 12.33
CA CYS A 168 3.41 0.48 11.88
C CYS A 168 2.49 1.44 12.66
N PRO A 169 2.43 1.41 14.01
CA PRO A 169 1.61 2.36 14.75
C PRO A 169 2.08 3.81 14.61
N LEU A 170 3.39 4.05 14.54
CA LEU A 170 3.94 5.39 14.35
C LEU A 170 3.57 5.96 12.98
N VAL A 171 3.64 5.15 11.91
CA VAL A 171 3.17 5.54 10.57
C VAL A 171 1.66 5.81 10.59
N GLY A 172 0.88 4.96 11.24
CA GLY A 172 -0.56 5.16 11.38
C GLY A 172 -0.93 6.49 12.07
N TRP A 173 -0.26 6.84 13.16
CA TRP A 173 -0.45 8.10 13.86
C TRP A 173 -0.03 9.30 12.99
N SER A 174 1.16 9.24 12.41
CA SER A 174 1.69 10.30 11.54
C SER A 174 0.81 10.50 10.30
N TYR A 175 0.32 9.41 9.71
CA TYR A 175 -0.59 9.43 8.57
C TYR A 175 -1.86 10.24 8.86
N VAL A 176 -2.51 9.99 9.98
CA VAL A 176 -3.78 10.66 10.32
C VAL A 176 -3.59 12.17 10.43
N TRP A 177 -2.51 12.58 11.09
CA TRP A 177 -2.19 14.00 11.21
C TRP A 177 -1.89 14.63 9.85
N LEU A 178 -1.03 14.00 9.04
CA LEU A 178 -0.66 14.48 7.71
C LEU A 178 -1.84 14.46 6.74
N ALA A 179 -2.69 13.44 6.77
CA ALA A 179 -3.89 13.36 5.94
C ALA A 179 -4.84 14.52 6.23
N GLY A 180 -5.05 14.86 7.51
CA GLY A 180 -5.85 16.03 7.90
C GLY A 180 -5.30 17.35 7.37
N VAL A 181 -3.98 17.51 7.32
CA VAL A 181 -3.32 18.70 6.75
C VAL A 181 -3.42 18.72 5.23
N LEU A 182 -3.03 17.63 4.55
CA LEU A 182 -2.95 17.58 3.09
C LEU A 182 -4.33 17.63 2.43
N VAL A 183 -5.34 16.94 2.99
CA VAL A 183 -6.71 17.01 2.46
C VAL A 183 -7.28 18.41 2.57
N ARG A 184 -6.99 19.14 3.65
CA ARG A 184 -7.41 20.55 3.78
C ARG A 184 -6.68 21.49 2.81
N ALA A 185 -5.36 21.25 2.60
CA ALA A 185 -4.55 22.09 1.74
C ALA A 185 -4.82 21.86 0.24
N TRP A 186 -5.06 20.61 -0.16
CA TRP A 186 -5.10 20.18 -1.57
C TRP A 186 -6.44 19.59 -2.01
N GLY A 187 -7.31 19.27 -1.07
CA GLY A 187 -8.55 18.53 -1.33
C GLY A 187 -9.44 19.11 -2.43
N ASP A 188 -9.46 20.43 -2.61
CA ASP A 188 -10.31 21.10 -3.58
C ASP A 188 -9.58 21.55 -4.87
N ARG A 189 -8.26 21.34 -4.96
CA ARG A 189 -7.46 21.76 -6.11
C ARG A 189 -7.48 20.79 -7.28
N LEU A 190 -7.73 19.51 -7.00
CA LEU A 190 -7.76 18.46 -8.02
C LEU A 190 -9.19 18.04 -8.35
N ALA A 191 -9.48 17.88 -9.63
CA ALA A 191 -10.75 17.27 -10.05
C ALA A 191 -10.83 15.84 -9.51
N PRO A 192 -11.98 15.38 -8.96
CA PRO A 192 -12.14 14.03 -8.41
C PRO A 192 -11.77 12.92 -9.40
N THR A 193 -12.04 13.15 -10.67
CA THR A 193 -11.70 12.23 -11.77
C THR A 193 -10.18 12.07 -11.92
N LEU A 194 -9.43 13.18 -11.86
CA LEU A 194 -7.98 13.15 -11.97
C LEU A 194 -7.32 12.54 -10.73
N ASP A 195 -7.81 12.90 -9.54
CA ASP A 195 -7.37 12.33 -8.26
C ASP A 195 -7.47 10.80 -8.28
N ALA A 196 -8.66 10.29 -8.63
CA ALA A 196 -8.90 8.85 -8.70
C ALA A 196 -8.14 8.16 -9.84
N ALA A 197 -7.95 8.84 -10.99
CA ALA A 197 -7.17 8.31 -12.10
C ALA A 197 -5.70 8.11 -11.74
N LEU A 198 -5.08 9.08 -11.07
CA LEU A 198 -3.68 9.00 -10.65
C LEU A 198 -3.46 7.86 -9.65
N VAL A 199 -4.35 7.74 -8.67
CA VAL A 199 -4.28 6.65 -7.68
C VAL A 199 -4.57 5.29 -8.32
N GLY A 200 -5.57 5.21 -9.21
CA GLY A 200 -5.88 3.98 -9.95
C GLY A 200 -4.72 3.53 -10.82
N ALA A 201 -4.06 4.46 -11.52
CA ALA A 201 -2.87 4.18 -12.30
C ALA A 201 -1.71 3.67 -11.45
N ALA A 202 -1.46 4.28 -10.29
CA ALA A 202 -0.41 3.86 -9.38
C ALA A 202 -0.68 2.46 -8.79
N VAL A 203 -1.91 2.19 -8.33
CA VAL A 203 -2.31 0.88 -7.80
C VAL A 203 -2.17 -0.20 -8.87
N SER A 204 -2.70 0.04 -10.05
CA SER A 204 -2.65 -0.92 -11.15
C SER A 204 -1.22 -1.15 -11.65
N GLY A 205 -0.39 -0.10 -11.68
CA GLY A 205 1.04 -0.22 -11.99
C GLY A 205 1.78 -1.11 -10.98
N LEU A 206 1.51 -0.96 -9.68
CA LEU A 206 2.10 -1.81 -8.63
C LEU A 206 1.62 -3.26 -8.74
N VAL A 207 0.34 -3.48 -9.03
CA VAL A 207 -0.20 -4.83 -9.27
C VAL A 207 0.43 -5.44 -10.53
N GLY A 208 0.57 -4.64 -11.60
CA GLY A 208 1.25 -5.05 -12.83
C GLY A 208 2.71 -5.44 -12.61
N LEU A 209 3.44 -4.67 -11.79
CA LEU A 209 4.81 -5.03 -11.37
C LEU A 209 4.84 -6.35 -10.61
N GLY A 210 3.86 -6.60 -9.74
CA GLY A 210 3.70 -7.87 -9.02
C GLY A 210 3.50 -9.04 -9.99
N PHE A 211 2.59 -8.91 -10.95
CA PHE A 211 2.37 -9.92 -11.99
C PHE A 211 3.61 -10.15 -12.84
N TRP A 212 4.28 -9.08 -13.26
CA TRP A 212 5.54 -9.19 -14.03
C TRP A 212 6.63 -9.92 -13.24
N ALA A 213 6.80 -9.59 -11.97
CA ALA A 213 7.76 -10.26 -11.10
C ALA A 213 7.45 -11.76 -10.94
N THR A 214 6.16 -12.11 -10.77
CA THR A 214 5.74 -13.53 -10.65
C THR A 214 5.82 -14.29 -11.96
N ALA A 215 5.49 -13.66 -13.09
CA ALA A 215 5.65 -14.28 -14.41
C ALA A 215 7.13 -14.57 -14.74
N GLY A 216 8.04 -13.65 -14.38
CA GLY A 216 9.49 -13.88 -14.49
C GLY A 216 9.98 -15.05 -13.63
N MET A 217 9.27 -15.43 -12.56
CA MET A 217 9.58 -16.61 -11.75
C MET A 217 9.18 -17.93 -12.40
N LEU A 218 8.15 -17.91 -13.23
CA LEU A 218 7.66 -19.10 -13.93
C LEU A 218 8.51 -19.41 -15.17
N GLN A 219 9.38 -18.49 -15.59
CA GLN A 219 10.35 -18.68 -16.67
C GLN A 219 11.74 -18.98 -16.08
N PRO A 220 12.26 -20.21 -16.17
CA PRO A 220 13.49 -20.63 -15.50
C PRO A 220 14.72 -19.80 -15.90
N ASP A 221 14.75 -19.28 -17.12
CA ASP A 221 15.90 -18.54 -17.67
C ASP A 221 16.04 -17.11 -17.13
N MET A 222 14.97 -16.55 -16.56
CA MET A 222 14.95 -15.21 -15.93
C MET A 222 15.01 -15.27 -14.40
N ALA A 223 14.99 -16.46 -13.82
CA ALA A 223 14.66 -16.70 -12.41
C ALA A 223 15.82 -16.50 -11.41
N GLY A 224 17.05 -16.30 -11.86
CA GLY A 224 18.24 -16.39 -10.98
C GLY A 224 18.28 -15.43 -9.80
N GLY A 225 17.74 -14.21 -9.92
CA GLY A 225 17.82 -13.23 -8.84
C GLY A 225 16.45 -12.84 -8.23
N ALA A 226 15.42 -12.74 -9.06
CA ALA A 226 14.09 -12.31 -8.60
C ALA A 226 13.37 -13.42 -7.83
N ALA A 227 13.53 -14.68 -8.21
CA ALA A 227 12.89 -15.81 -7.54
C ALA A 227 13.42 -16.06 -6.14
N GLU A 228 14.72 -15.91 -5.90
CA GLU A 228 15.33 -16.04 -4.58
C GLU A 228 14.87 -14.90 -3.65
N THR A 229 14.84 -13.66 -4.16
CA THR A 229 14.37 -12.49 -3.40
C THR A 229 12.92 -12.66 -2.96
N ILE A 230 12.05 -13.17 -3.83
CA ILE A 230 10.64 -13.35 -3.49
C ILE A 230 10.43 -14.55 -2.57
N ARG A 231 11.19 -15.65 -2.75
CA ARG A 231 11.14 -16.76 -1.78
C ARG A 231 11.54 -16.28 -0.38
N ALA A 232 12.64 -15.53 -0.27
CA ALA A 232 13.08 -14.95 1.01
C ALA A 232 12.01 -14.03 1.61
N ALA A 233 11.36 -13.21 0.79
CA ALA A 233 10.25 -12.37 1.23
C ALA A 233 9.04 -13.19 1.68
N VAL A 234 8.67 -14.24 0.94
CA VAL A 234 7.53 -15.13 1.27
C VAL A 234 7.72 -15.82 2.61
N ASP A 235 8.94 -16.26 2.94
CA ASP A 235 9.23 -16.89 4.23
C ASP A 235 9.06 -15.92 5.41
N GLN A 236 9.27 -14.64 5.22
CA GLN A 236 9.10 -13.59 6.23
C GLN A 236 7.66 -13.04 6.34
N VAL A 237 6.84 -13.26 5.31
CA VAL A 237 5.46 -12.75 5.23
C VAL A 237 4.61 -13.08 6.45
N PRO A 238 4.53 -14.33 6.97
CA PRO A 238 3.69 -14.62 8.11
C PRO A 238 4.06 -13.83 9.36
N VAL A 239 5.36 -13.69 9.60
CA VAL A 239 5.87 -12.96 10.76
C VAL A 239 5.66 -11.44 10.59
N ALA A 240 5.85 -10.93 9.39
CA ALA A 240 5.61 -9.52 9.05
C ALA A 240 4.12 -9.14 9.15
N LEU A 241 3.23 -10.02 8.67
CA LEU A 241 1.78 -9.87 8.83
C LEU A 241 1.38 -9.80 10.30
N LEU A 242 1.89 -10.69 11.14
CA LEU A 242 1.60 -10.69 12.57
C LEU A 242 2.16 -9.46 13.26
N ALA A 243 3.39 -9.07 12.95
CA ALA A 243 4.03 -7.89 13.52
C ALA A 243 3.27 -6.61 13.15
N GLY A 244 2.91 -6.47 11.88
CA GLY A 244 2.11 -5.36 11.39
C GLY A 244 0.70 -5.35 12.00
N TRP A 245 0.07 -6.52 12.10
CA TRP A 245 -1.25 -6.67 12.71
C TRP A 245 -1.26 -6.21 14.17
N LEU A 246 -0.29 -6.66 14.96
CA LEU A 246 -0.13 -6.21 16.35
C LEU A 246 0.12 -4.70 16.44
N GLY A 247 1.00 -4.15 15.61
CA GLY A 247 1.24 -2.72 15.55
C GLY A 247 0.00 -1.91 15.18
N GLY A 248 -0.76 -2.39 14.18
CA GLY A 248 -2.04 -1.80 13.78
C GLY A 248 -3.08 -1.85 14.90
N MET A 249 -3.20 -2.97 15.61
CA MET A 249 -4.09 -3.10 16.77
C MET A 249 -3.77 -2.06 17.84
N VAL A 250 -2.50 -1.86 18.16
CA VAL A 250 -2.05 -0.84 19.12
C VAL A 250 -2.46 0.55 18.65
N ALA A 251 -2.24 0.89 17.37
CA ALA A 251 -2.64 2.18 16.80
C ALA A 251 -4.16 2.40 16.89
N GLY A 252 -4.95 1.40 16.51
CA GLY A 252 -6.41 1.48 16.54
C GLY A 252 -6.96 1.60 17.96
N PHE A 253 -6.43 0.79 18.88
CA PHE A 253 -6.85 0.81 20.28
C PHE A 253 -6.56 2.16 20.96
N THR A 254 -5.35 2.66 20.83
CA THR A 254 -4.93 3.94 21.42
C THR A 254 -5.77 5.10 20.88
N ARG A 255 -6.07 5.10 19.56
CA ARG A 255 -6.95 6.11 18.95
C ARG A 255 -8.38 6.03 19.48
N GLY A 256 -8.93 4.83 19.62
CA GLY A 256 -10.26 4.63 20.19
C GLY A 256 -10.34 5.14 21.62
N MET A 257 -9.34 4.83 22.44
CA MET A 257 -9.27 5.28 23.83
C MET A 257 -9.14 6.80 23.96
N LEU A 258 -8.41 7.45 23.06
CA LEU A 258 -8.24 8.90 23.00
C LEU A 258 -9.47 9.63 22.40
N GLY A 259 -10.47 8.89 21.92
CA GLY A 259 -11.72 9.46 21.43
C GLY A 259 -11.63 10.17 20.08
N PHE A 260 -10.63 9.84 19.25
CA PHE A 260 -10.58 10.34 17.88
C PHE A 260 -11.74 9.79 17.04
N GLY A 261 -12.38 10.65 16.26
CA GLY A 261 -13.51 10.27 15.41
C GLY A 261 -13.12 9.29 14.28
N TRP A 262 -14.10 8.51 13.79
CA TRP A 262 -13.92 7.68 12.59
C TRP A 262 -13.71 8.53 11.33
N TYR A 263 -14.18 9.77 11.34
CA TYR A 263 -14.20 10.71 10.22
C TYR A 263 -12.98 11.64 10.17
N ASP A 264 -12.04 11.49 11.10
CA ASP A 264 -10.80 12.28 11.11
C ASP A 264 -9.78 11.77 10.06
N LEU A 265 -10.28 10.99 9.08
CA LEU A 265 -9.51 10.40 7.98
C LEU A 265 -9.93 10.97 6.63
#